data_59aa4ba4efd243c0ab3c0f03ff669ba9
#
_entry.id   59aa4ba4efd243c0ab3c0f03ff669ba9
#
_cell.length_a   1.000
_cell.length_b   1.000
_cell.length_c   1.000
_cell.angle_alpha   90.00
_cell.angle_beta   90.00
_cell.angle_gamma   90.00
#
_symmetry.space_group_name_H-M   'P 1'
#
loop_
_entity.id
_entity.type
_entity.pdbx_description
1 polymer ?
#
loop_
_entity_poly.entity_id
_entity_poly.type
_entity_poly.pdbx_seq_one_letter_code
_entity_poly.pdbx_strand_id
1 'polypeptide(L)'
;VPESLIIVGAGAIGLEMADFFSAMGSAVTVVEAAPQLAPTEDTDIAQELQKLLGKAGRTCLAGIKASSLLTRDGQAVLTLEDGRELTAAKALVAVGRKPNTDGLEAEKAGCALNRRGYVAVDDYLKAAPTVFAIGDINGKTLLAHAAEHQGVYVARQILGEESGAYDSGPVPSCIYGSLEVMRVGKTARQALSEGGEVAVSRAMLTGNAIAQAGGDASGFVKVVWQDGRMVGIAALGHGVSHLVTAAQLLLLGQYSGD
;
A
#
# COMPACT_ATOMS: atom_id res chain seq x y z
N VAL A 1 8.85 24.32 3.38
CA VAL A 1 8.21 23.64 2.24
C VAL A 1 9.05 23.96 1.01
N PRO A 2 9.54 22.97 0.23
CA PRO A 2 10.29 23.25 -0.98
C PRO A 2 9.35 23.76 -2.08
N GLU A 3 9.86 24.65 -2.96
CA GLU A 3 9.09 25.12 -4.13
C GLU A 3 8.78 23.99 -5.11
N SER A 4 9.70 23.04 -5.25
CA SER A 4 9.53 21.84 -6.10
C SER A 4 10.13 20.60 -5.45
N LEU A 5 9.50 19.46 -5.72
CA LEU A 5 9.86 18.16 -5.13
C LEU A 5 9.77 17.06 -6.16
N ILE A 6 10.86 16.30 -6.31
CA ILE A 6 10.83 15.01 -6.99
C ILE A 6 10.62 13.91 -5.95
N ILE A 7 9.67 13.01 -6.19
CA ILE A 7 9.43 11.83 -5.36
C ILE A 7 9.75 10.58 -6.19
N VAL A 8 10.69 9.78 -5.71
CA VAL A 8 11.07 8.50 -6.33
C VAL A 8 10.37 7.38 -5.57
N GLY A 9 9.47 6.70 -6.25
CA GLY A 9 8.59 5.65 -5.72
C GLY A 9 7.15 6.14 -5.55
N ALA A 10 6.20 5.43 -6.16
CA ALA A 10 4.76 5.71 -6.11
C ALA A 10 3.97 4.64 -5.35
N GLY A 11 4.56 4.06 -4.32
CA GLY A 11 3.83 3.33 -3.28
C GLY A 11 3.06 4.28 -2.36
N ALA A 12 2.42 3.76 -1.30
CA ALA A 12 1.61 4.55 -0.38
C ALA A 12 2.35 5.78 0.16
N ILE A 13 3.57 5.61 0.69
CA ILE A 13 4.36 6.71 1.25
C ILE A 13 4.64 7.80 0.20
N GLY A 14 5.06 7.41 -1.01
CA GLY A 14 5.36 8.37 -2.06
C GLY A 14 4.14 9.17 -2.50
N LEU A 15 2.98 8.51 -2.62
CA LEU A 15 1.73 9.14 -3.01
C LEU A 15 1.16 10.04 -1.92
N GLU A 16 1.21 9.63 -0.65
CA GLU A 16 0.80 10.44 0.50
C GLU A 16 1.67 11.69 0.64
N MET A 17 2.98 11.56 0.48
CA MET A 17 3.89 12.71 0.48
C MET A 17 3.67 13.61 -0.74
N ALA A 18 3.35 13.05 -1.90
CA ALA A 18 2.99 13.83 -3.08
C ALA A 18 1.74 14.67 -2.83
N ASP A 19 0.74 14.11 -2.18
CA ASP A 19 -0.47 14.84 -1.80
C ASP A 19 -0.16 15.95 -0.79
N PHE A 20 0.53 15.62 0.29
CA PHE A 20 0.90 16.57 1.34
C PHE A 20 1.69 17.77 0.79
N PHE A 21 2.77 17.52 0.05
CA PHE A 21 3.58 18.62 -0.46
C PHE A 21 2.88 19.42 -1.55
N SER A 22 2.05 18.80 -2.38
CA SER A 22 1.21 19.51 -3.35
C SER A 22 0.21 20.43 -2.65
N ALA A 23 -0.44 19.96 -1.58
CA ALA A 23 -1.36 20.77 -0.79
C ALA A 23 -0.66 21.95 -0.11
N MET A 24 0.63 21.81 0.21
CA MET A 24 1.49 22.86 0.75
C MET A 24 2.06 23.81 -0.32
N GLY A 25 1.70 23.62 -1.60
CA GLY A 25 2.08 24.49 -2.71
C GLY A 25 3.35 24.10 -3.47
N SER A 26 3.95 22.94 -3.17
CA SER A 26 5.11 22.45 -3.94
C SER A 26 4.68 21.96 -5.33
N ALA A 27 5.49 22.25 -6.36
CA ALA A 27 5.40 21.58 -7.65
C ALA A 27 5.97 20.16 -7.51
N VAL A 28 5.09 19.13 -7.59
CA VAL A 28 5.48 17.73 -7.32
C VAL A 28 5.55 16.91 -8.60
N THR A 29 6.68 16.20 -8.77
CA THR A 29 6.86 15.17 -9.81
C THR A 29 7.12 13.84 -9.14
N VAL A 30 6.30 12.83 -9.45
CA VAL A 30 6.43 11.45 -8.96
C VAL A 30 7.03 10.58 -10.06
N VAL A 31 8.06 9.79 -9.73
CA VAL A 31 8.72 8.84 -10.64
C VAL A 31 8.61 7.44 -10.07
N GLU A 32 8.09 6.49 -10.88
CA GLU A 32 7.88 5.11 -10.49
C GLU A 32 8.48 4.15 -11.53
N ALA A 33 9.28 3.20 -11.05
CA ALA A 33 9.90 2.18 -11.89
C ALA A 33 8.91 1.11 -12.37
N ALA A 34 7.89 0.81 -11.57
CA ALA A 34 6.83 -0.11 -11.97
C ALA A 34 5.96 0.49 -13.10
N PRO A 35 5.30 -0.34 -13.91
CA PRO A 35 4.48 0.13 -15.04
C PRO A 35 3.29 1.03 -14.63
N GLN A 36 2.97 1.11 -13.34
CA GLN A 36 1.83 1.86 -12.81
C GLN A 36 2.14 2.46 -11.44
N LEU A 37 1.43 3.53 -11.07
CA LEU A 37 1.37 4.03 -9.69
C LEU A 37 0.67 3.01 -8.79
N ALA A 38 0.86 3.11 -7.47
CA ALA A 38 0.28 2.15 -6.52
C ALA A 38 0.45 0.70 -7.01
N PRO A 39 1.69 0.18 -7.18
CA PRO A 39 1.96 -1.06 -7.92
C PRO A 39 1.34 -2.32 -7.30
N THR A 40 0.90 -2.24 -6.05
CA THR A 40 0.18 -3.33 -5.35
C THR A 40 -1.30 -3.39 -5.68
N GLU A 41 -1.86 -2.35 -6.27
CA GLU A 41 -3.27 -2.25 -6.61
C GLU A 41 -3.57 -2.77 -8.03
N ASP A 42 -4.85 -3.02 -8.34
CA ASP A 42 -5.27 -3.39 -9.68
C ASP A 42 -5.05 -2.24 -10.68
N THR A 43 -4.81 -2.60 -11.93
CA THR A 43 -4.47 -1.65 -13.01
C THR A 43 -5.54 -0.59 -13.23
N ASP A 44 -6.81 -0.92 -13.07
CA ASP A 44 -7.91 0.03 -13.20
C ASP A 44 -7.94 1.10 -12.11
N ILE A 45 -7.62 0.72 -10.86
CA ILE A 45 -7.42 1.65 -9.74
C ILE A 45 -6.22 2.56 -10.05
N ALA A 46 -5.09 1.98 -10.44
CA ALA A 46 -3.86 2.72 -10.72
C ALA A 46 -4.01 3.72 -11.87
N GLN A 47 -4.69 3.33 -12.95
CA GLN A 47 -4.94 4.19 -14.11
C GLN A 47 -5.86 5.37 -13.77
N GLU A 48 -6.95 5.13 -13.07
CA GLU A 48 -7.83 6.22 -12.65
C GLU A 48 -7.15 7.13 -11.64
N LEU A 49 -6.37 6.57 -10.69
CA LEU A 49 -5.55 7.35 -9.76
C LEU A 49 -4.59 8.29 -10.52
N GLN A 50 -3.83 7.77 -11.47
CA GLN A 50 -2.87 8.57 -12.26
C GLN A 50 -3.58 9.69 -13.04
N LYS A 51 -4.71 9.39 -13.65
CA LYS A 51 -5.54 10.35 -14.38
C LYS A 51 -6.04 11.47 -13.45
N LEU A 52 -6.53 11.15 -12.27
CA LEU A 52 -7.05 12.12 -11.30
C LEU A 52 -5.93 12.97 -10.70
N LEU A 53 -4.78 12.37 -10.38
CA LEU A 53 -3.59 13.11 -9.95
C LEU A 53 -3.10 14.09 -11.01
N GLY A 54 -3.11 13.68 -12.30
CA GLY A 54 -2.78 14.55 -13.42
C GLY A 54 -3.74 15.74 -13.55
N LYS A 55 -5.04 15.51 -13.38
CA LYS A 55 -6.04 16.60 -13.35
C LYS A 55 -5.84 17.57 -12.19
N ALA A 56 -5.32 17.08 -11.06
CA ALA A 56 -4.96 17.88 -9.90
C ALA A 56 -3.58 18.57 -10.05
N GLY A 57 -2.99 18.57 -11.25
CA GLY A 57 -1.74 19.27 -11.56
C GLY A 57 -0.45 18.55 -11.16
N ARG A 58 -0.52 17.27 -10.76
CA ARG A 58 0.68 16.49 -10.40
C ARG A 58 1.25 15.79 -11.62
N THR A 59 2.58 15.85 -11.77
CA THR A 59 3.29 15.11 -12.82
C THR A 59 3.63 13.71 -12.29
N CYS A 60 3.16 12.66 -12.97
CA CYS A 60 3.42 11.27 -12.60
C CYS A 60 4.03 10.50 -13.78
N LEU A 61 5.24 9.99 -13.61
CA LEU A 61 6.00 9.22 -14.58
C LEU A 61 6.11 7.77 -14.07
N ALA A 62 5.32 6.88 -14.63
CA ALA A 62 5.36 5.45 -14.33
C ALA A 62 6.07 4.68 -15.45
N GLY A 63 6.65 3.51 -15.13
CA GLY A 63 7.36 2.65 -16.07
C GLY A 63 8.75 3.15 -16.42
N ILE A 64 9.34 4.01 -15.58
CA ILE A 64 10.69 4.53 -15.81
C ILE A 64 11.51 4.55 -14.52
N LYS A 65 12.72 4.01 -14.58
CA LYS A 65 13.63 3.95 -13.43
C LYS A 65 14.46 5.21 -13.29
N ALA A 66 14.68 5.60 -12.03
CA ALA A 66 15.73 6.53 -11.67
C ALA A 66 17.09 5.81 -11.77
N SER A 67 18.05 6.39 -12.49
CA SER A 67 19.42 5.85 -12.63
C SER A 67 20.39 6.48 -11.66
N SER A 68 20.25 7.79 -11.38
CA SER A 68 21.07 8.48 -10.39
C SER A 68 20.34 9.66 -9.77
N LEU A 69 20.70 10.00 -8.55
CA LEU A 69 20.23 11.19 -7.85
C LEU A 69 21.46 11.90 -7.24
N LEU A 70 21.64 13.16 -7.58
CA LEU A 70 22.76 13.97 -7.07
C LEU A 70 22.31 15.39 -6.75
N THR A 71 23.17 16.13 -6.08
CA THR A 71 23.00 17.57 -5.86
C THR A 71 23.88 18.34 -6.83
N ARG A 72 23.30 19.27 -7.58
CA ARG A 72 24.00 20.21 -8.47
C ARG A 72 23.47 21.62 -8.21
N ASP A 73 24.33 22.55 -7.88
CA ASP A 73 24.00 23.94 -7.58
C ASP A 73 22.89 24.11 -6.52
N GLY A 74 22.92 23.26 -5.48
CA GLY A 74 21.95 23.28 -4.39
C GLY A 74 20.59 22.65 -4.70
N GLN A 75 20.39 22.14 -5.91
CA GLN A 75 19.18 21.46 -6.37
C GLN A 75 19.38 19.95 -6.46
N ALA A 76 18.31 19.21 -6.31
CA ALA A 76 18.28 17.78 -6.59
C ALA A 76 18.12 17.56 -8.10
N VAL A 77 19.01 16.76 -8.69
CA VAL A 77 18.98 16.37 -10.09
C VAL A 77 18.83 14.85 -10.17
N LEU A 78 17.70 14.40 -10.67
CA LEU A 78 17.37 12.98 -10.89
C LEU A 78 17.57 12.68 -12.38
N THR A 79 18.47 11.73 -12.69
CA THR A 79 18.62 11.20 -14.04
C THR A 79 17.78 9.94 -14.19
N LEU A 80 16.99 9.86 -15.24
CA LEU A 80 16.18 8.70 -15.58
C LEU A 80 16.97 7.74 -16.50
N GLU A 81 16.52 6.50 -16.61
CA GLU A 81 17.19 5.47 -17.45
C GLU A 81 17.19 5.81 -18.95
N ASP A 82 16.29 6.66 -19.40
CA ASP A 82 16.22 7.16 -20.78
C ASP A 82 17.11 8.40 -21.04
N GLY A 83 17.88 8.83 -20.04
CA GLY A 83 18.80 9.96 -20.11
C GLY A 83 18.18 11.32 -19.80
N ARG A 84 16.87 11.42 -19.58
CA ARG A 84 16.25 12.69 -19.13
C ARG A 84 16.72 13.07 -17.73
N GLU A 85 16.93 14.35 -17.50
CA GLU A 85 17.18 14.90 -16.17
C GLU A 85 15.95 15.66 -15.68
N LEU A 86 15.56 15.42 -14.44
CA LEU A 86 14.55 16.18 -13.71
C LEU A 86 15.25 16.95 -12.60
N THR A 87 14.94 18.23 -12.45
CA THR A 87 15.53 19.10 -11.44
C THR A 87 14.44 19.63 -10.52
N ALA A 88 14.69 19.63 -9.21
CA ALA A 88 13.82 20.21 -8.21
C ALA A 88 14.61 20.75 -7.01
N ALA A 89 13.96 21.58 -6.18
CA ALA A 89 14.58 22.10 -4.97
C ALA A 89 14.99 20.97 -4.00
N LYS A 90 14.20 19.88 -3.94
CA LYS A 90 14.47 18.69 -3.12
C LYS A 90 14.04 17.43 -3.83
N ALA A 91 14.57 16.27 -3.35
CA ALA A 91 14.08 14.96 -3.72
C ALA A 91 13.76 14.15 -2.46
N LEU A 92 12.72 13.32 -2.56
CA LEU A 92 12.32 12.34 -1.55
C LEU A 92 12.40 10.95 -2.18
N VAL A 93 13.07 10.02 -1.49
CA VAL A 93 13.20 8.63 -1.95
C VAL A 93 12.30 7.75 -1.09
N ALA A 94 11.29 7.15 -1.73
CA ALA A 94 10.25 6.32 -1.10
C ALA A 94 10.10 4.96 -1.81
N VAL A 95 11.24 4.32 -2.13
CA VAL A 95 11.31 3.10 -2.95
C VAL A 95 11.12 1.80 -2.17
N GLY A 96 10.79 1.87 -0.89
CA GLY A 96 10.52 0.72 -0.03
C GLY A 96 11.21 0.78 1.31
N ARG A 97 11.11 -0.31 2.07
CA ARG A 97 11.66 -0.48 3.41
C ARG A 97 12.55 -1.72 3.46
N LYS A 98 13.56 -1.67 4.31
CA LYS A 98 14.32 -2.82 4.77
C LYS A 98 14.13 -2.99 6.27
N PRO A 99 14.20 -4.23 6.81
CA PRO A 99 14.12 -4.43 8.25
C PRO A 99 15.33 -3.79 8.94
N ASN A 100 15.12 -3.25 10.15
CA ASN A 100 16.19 -2.71 10.96
C ASN A 100 16.65 -3.78 11.96
N THR A 101 17.43 -4.74 11.47
CA THR A 101 17.96 -5.87 12.26
C THR A 101 19.44 -5.72 12.60
N ASP A 102 20.11 -4.71 12.04
CA ASP A 102 21.53 -4.46 12.32
C ASP A 102 21.75 -4.16 13.81
N GLY A 103 22.68 -4.88 14.43
CA GLY A 103 23.01 -4.74 15.86
C GLY A 103 22.02 -5.39 16.83
N LEU A 104 20.94 -6.02 16.33
CA LEU A 104 19.99 -6.74 17.18
C LEU A 104 20.54 -8.08 17.68
N GLU A 105 21.60 -8.60 17.03
CA GLU A 105 22.25 -9.88 17.35
C GLU A 105 21.23 -11.06 17.42
N ALA A 106 20.23 -11.05 16.50
CA ALA A 106 19.12 -11.99 16.49
C ALA A 106 19.58 -13.46 16.51
N GLU A 107 20.70 -13.76 15.89
CA GLU A 107 21.31 -15.10 15.86
C GLU A 107 21.74 -15.57 17.24
N LYS A 108 22.16 -14.67 18.16
CA LYS A 108 22.48 -15.03 19.55
C LYS A 108 21.25 -15.49 20.33
N ALA A 109 20.07 -15.03 19.93
CA ALA A 109 18.78 -15.48 20.47
C ALA A 109 18.22 -16.72 19.75
N GLY A 110 18.97 -17.30 18.81
CA GLY A 110 18.55 -18.44 18.00
C GLY A 110 17.58 -18.10 16.87
N CYS A 111 17.42 -16.82 16.52
CA CYS A 111 16.56 -16.37 15.45
C CYS A 111 17.31 -16.38 14.12
N ALA A 112 16.67 -16.86 13.05
CA ALA A 112 17.20 -16.81 11.70
C ALA A 112 16.71 -15.55 10.97
N LEU A 113 17.56 -14.97 10.11
CA LEU A 113 17.18 -13.95 9.17
C LEU A 113 16.99 -14.57 7.79
N ASN A 114 15.93 -14.12 7.09
CA ASN A 114 15.72 -14.52 5.70
C ASN A 114 16.66 -13.72 4.75
N ARG A 115 16.66 -14.07 3.44
CA ARG A 115 17.52 -13.41 2.42
C ARG A 115 17.29 -11.91 2.28
N ARG A 116 16.17 -11.39 2.76
CA ARG A 116 15.82 -9.96 2.74
C ARG A 116 16.12 -9.26 4.06
N GLY A 117 16.72 -9.96 5.04
CA GLY A 117 17.09 -9.44 6.35
C GLY A 117 15.96 -9.44 7.38
N TYR A 118 14.76 -9.94 7.06
CA TYR A 118 13.68 -10.06 8.03
C TYR A 118 13.90 -11.26 8.96
N VAL A 119 13.45 -11.15 10.21
CA VAL A 119 13.43 -12.28 11.15
C VAL A 119 12.42 -13.32 10.66
N ALA A 120 12.89 -14.53 10.41
CA ALA A 120 12.05 -15.65 10.00
C ALA A 120 11.18 -16.09 11.19
N VAL A 121 9.89 -16.31 10.94
CA VAL A 121 8.93 -16.79 11.94
C VAL A 121 8.11 -17.94 11.36
N ASP A 122 7.66 -18.83 12.25
CA ASP A 122 6.70 -19.88 11.93
C ASP A 122 5.25 -19.33 11.84
N ASP A 123 4.28 -20.23 11.71
CA ASP A 123 2.87 -19.87 11.64
C ASP A 123 2.30 -19.35 12.97
N TYR A 124 3.05 -19.44 14.04
CA TYR A 124 2.73 -18.93 15.38
C TYR A 124 3.48 -17.65 15.73
N LEU A 125 4.12 -17.02 14.75
CA LEU A 125 4.99 -15.84 14.89
C LEU A 125 6.22 -16.08 15.79
N LYS A 126 6.61 -17.33 16.04
CA LYS A 126 7.81 -17.68 16.76
C LYS A 126 9.04 -17.62 15.85
N ALA A 127 10.07 -16.93 16.31
CA ALA A 127 11.38 -16.85 15.67
C ALA A 127 12.39 -17.85 16.32
N ALA A 128 12.19 -18.18 17.60
CA ALA A 128 12.95 -19.16 18.38
C ALA A 128 12.08 -19.70 19.52
N PRO A 129 12.48 -20.74 20.28
CA PRO A 129 11.64 -21.36 21.31
C PRO A 129 11.01 -20.40 22.32
N THR A 130 11.69 -19.32 22.66
CA THR A 130 11.24 -18.30 23.62
C THR A 130 11.13 -16.89 23.00
N VAL A 131 11.25 -16.77 21.68
CA VAL A 131 11.28 -15.48 20.99
C VAL A 131 10.18 -15.42 19.94
N PHE A 132 9.38 -14.38 19.97
CA PHE A 132 8.43 -14.01 18.95
C PHE A 132 8.93 -12.78 18.19
N ALA A 133 8.63 -12.66 16.89
CA ALA A 133 8.90 -11.46 16.12
C ALA A 133 7.61 -10.95 15.45
N ILE A 134 7.22 -9.73 15.78
CA ILE A 134 5.97 -9.09 15.33
C ILE A 134 6.25 -7.77 14.63
N GLY A 135 5.29 -7.35 13.80
CA GLY A 135 5.38 -6.10 13.03
C GLY A 135 6.34 -6.19 11.85
N ASP A 136 6.84 -5.04 11.44
CA ASP A 136 7.63 -4.89 10.21
C ASP A 136 8.86 -5.80 10.18
N ILE A 137 9.42 -6.14 11.36
CA ILE A 137 10.65 -6.93 11.45
C ILE A 137 10.50 -8.37 10.92
N ASN A 138 9.29 -8.95 10.93
CA ASN A 138 9.04 -10.29 10.38
C ASN A 138 8.72 -10.28 8.87
N GLY A 139 8.44 -9.13 8.30
CA GLY A 139 8.20 -8.95 6.87
C GLY A 139 6.88 -9.55 6.33
N LYS A 140 5.97 -10.04 7.21
CA LYS A 140 4.67 -10.59 6.77
C LYS A 140 3.74 -9.49 6.24
N THR A 141 3.56 -8.42 7.02
CA THR A 141 2.71 -7.27 6.65
C THR A 141 3.30 -6.00 7.25
N LEU A 142 3.66 -5.04 6.40
CA LEU A 142 4.34 -3.80 6.81
C LEU A 142 3.32 -2.69 7.10
N LEU A 143 2.38 -2.96 8.02
CA LEU A 143 1.29 -2.06 8.39
C LEU A 143 1.13 -2.04 9.92
N ALA A 144 0.92 -0.86 10.49
CA ALA A 144 0.86 -0.65 11.94
C ALA A 144 -0.26 -1.47 12.61
N HIS A 145 -1.47 -1.45 12.05
CA HIS A 145 -2.60 -2.23 12.59
C HIS A 145 -2.39 -3.75 12.48
N ALA A 146 -1.66 -4.24 11.46
CA ALA A 146 -1.30 -5.64 11.38
C ALA A 146 -0.28 -6.01 12.48
N ALA A 147 0.68 -5.13 12.78
CA ALA A 147 1.63 -5.31 13.87
C ALA A 147 0.92 -5.34 15.23
N GLU A 148 -0.07 -4.49 15.45
CA GLU A 148 -0.90 -4.46 16.65
C GLU A 148 -1.67 -5.79 16.83
N HIS A 149 -2.33 -6.30 15.78
CA HIS A 149 -3.00 -7.60 15.81
C HIS A 149 -2.03 -8.75 16.12
N GLN A 150 -0.83 -8.74 15.52
CA GLN A 150 0.22 -9.70 15.86
C GLN A 150 0.62 -9.61 17.34
N GLY A 151 0.70 -8.41 17.90
CA GLY A 151 1.01 -8.20 19.32
C GLY A 151 -0.05 -8.79 20.25
N VAL A 152 -1.33 -8.55 19.97
CA VAL A 152 -2.45 -9.12 20.72
C VAL A 152 -2.44 -10.65 20.63
N TYR A 153 -2.25 -11.21 19.44
CA TYR A 153 -2.16 -12.64 19.24
C TYR A 153 -1.02 -13.28 20.06
N VAL A 154 0.19 -12.71 19.99
CA VAL A 154 1.34 -13.23 20.74
C VAL A 154 1.13 -13.12 22.25
N ALA A 155 0.53 -12.03 22.75
CA ALA A 155 0.19 -11.90 24.17
C ALA A 155 -0.75 -13.02 24.62
N ARG A 156 -1.80 -13.33 23.85
CA ARG A 156 -2.72 -14.44 24.12
C ARG A 156 -2.03 -15.82 24.06
N GLN A 157 -1.12 -16.01 23.12
CA GLN A 157 -0.28 -17.23 23.05
C GLN A 157 0.55 -17.42 24.34
N ILE A 158 1.19 -16.37 24.84
CA ILE A 158 1.99 -16.40 26.05
C ILE A 158 1.14 -16.72 27.27
N LEU A 159 -0.10 -16.20 27.31
CA LEU A 159 -1.06 -16.46 28.39
C LEU A 159 -1.73 -17.84 28.29
N GLY A 160 -1.53 -18.59 27.20
CA GLY A 160 -2.19 -19.86 26.95
C GLY A 160 -3.67 -19.75 26.55
N GLU A 161 -4.11 -18.54 26.16
CA GLU A 161 -5.49 -18.25 25.71
C GLU A 161 -5.68 -18.47 24.21
N GLU A 162 -4.59 -18.62 23.45
CA GLU A 162 -4.58 -18.84 22.01
C GLU A 162 -3.67 -20.02 21.67
N SER A 163 -4.18 -20.96 20.88
CA SER A 163 -3.44 -22.17 20.47
C SER A 163 -3.40 -22.38 18.95
N GLY A 164 -4.20 -21.63 18.19
CA GLY A 164 -4.24 -21.70 16.73
C GLY A 164 -3.07 -20.99 16.08
N ALA A 165 -2.79 -21.29 14.81
CA ALA A 165 -1.86 -20.51 14.00
C ALA A 165 -2.37 -19.07 13.81
N TYR A 166 -1.44 -18.15 13.62
CA TYR A 166 -1.79 -16.75 13.37
C TYR A 166 -2.52 -16.59 12.03
N ASP A 167 -3.75 -16.13 12.09
CA ASP A 167 -4.53 -15.70 10.93
C ASP A 167 -4.72 -14.16 10.99
N SER A 168 -4.22 -13.48 9.99
CA SER A 168 -4.40 -12.03 9.89
C SER A 168 -5.82 -11.63 9.44
N GLY A 169 -6.58 -12.56 8.91
CA GLY A 169 -7.79 -12.23 8.17
C GLY A 169 -7.54 -11.28 6.99
N PRO A 170 -8.58 -10.61 6.49
CA PRO A 170 -8.45 -9.62 5.42
C PRO A 170 -7.89 -8.29 5.95
N VAL A 171 -6.56 -8.12 5.84
CA VAL A 171 -5.88 -6.90 6.28
C VAL A 171 -6.17 -5.75 5.30
N PRO A 172 -6.68 -4.60 5.77
CA PRO A 172 -6.91 -3.44 4.93
C PRO A 172 -5.61 -2.76 4.53
N SER A 173 -5.58 -2.20 3.32
CA SER A 173 -4.52 -1.32 2.82
C SER A 173 -5.13 -0.01 2.37
N CYS A 174 -4.55 1.11 2.80
CA CYS A 174 -4.99 2.44 2.39
C CYS A 174 -3.80 3.28 1.91
N ILE A 175 -4.08 4.15 0.96
CA ILE A 175 -3.25 5.30 0.59
C ILE A 175 -4.11 6.53 0.92
N TYR A 176 -3.63 7.34 1.85
CA TYR A 176 -4.36 8.50 2.35
C TYR A 176 -4.02 9.77 1.56
N GLY A 177 -4.95 10.73 1.55
CA GLY A 177 -4.76 12.01 0.90
C GLY A 177 -6.08 12.67 0.50
N SER A 178 -6.01 13.68 -0.35
CA SER A 178 -7.19 14.30 -0.96
C SER A 178 -7.94 13.33 -1.87
N LEU A 179 -7.22 12.40 -2.46
CA LEU A 179 -7.72 11.27 -3.24
C LEU A 179 -7.20 9.99 -2.58
N GLU A 180 -8.10 9.23 -2.00
CA GLU A 180 -7.76 8.02 -1.27
C GLU A 180 -7.92 6.77 -2.13
N VAL A 181 -7.08 5.77 -1.84
CA VAL A 181 -7.25 4.39 -2.32
C VAL A 181 -7.39 3.49 -1.11
N MET A 182 -8.40 2.62 -1.11
CA MET A 182 -8.51 1.58 -0.10
C MET A 182 -8.67 0.21 -0.75
N ARG A 183 -8.17 -0.84 -0.09
CA ARG A 183 -8.41 -2.23 -0.47
C ARG A 183 -8.45 -3.12 0.76
N VAL A 184 -9.38 -4.06 0.75
CA VAL A 184 -9.46 -5.17 1.69
C VAL A 184 -9.59 -6.46 0.90
N GLY A 185 -8.80 -7.47 1.23
CA GLY A 185 -8.79 -8.74 0.50
C GLY A 185 -7.99 -8.70 -0.81
N LYS A 186 -8.36 -9.59 -1.76
CA LYS A 186 -7.61 -9.83 -2.99
C LYS A 186 -7.84 -8.75 -4.04
N THR A 187 -6.79 -8.47 -4.82
CA THR A 187 -6.96 -7.81 -6.13
C THR A 187 -7.55 -8.79 -7.15
N ALA A 188 -8.15 -8.29 -8.22
CA ALA A 188 -8.61 -9.14 -9.32
C ALA A 188 -7.44 -9.93 -9.94
N ARG A 189 -6.26 -9.32 -10.02
CA ARG A 189 -5.02 -9.98 -10.49
C ARG A 189 -4.61 -11.15 -9.60
N GLN A 190 -4.70 -11.00 -8.27
CA GLN A 190 -4.41 -12.09 -7.33
C GLN A 190 -5.43 -13.22 -7.46
N ALA A 191 -6.74 -12.90 -7.49
CA ALA A 191 -7.78 -13.89 -7.68
C ALA A 191 -7.60 -14.69 -8.99
N LEU A 192 -7.31 -14.00 -10.10
CA LEU A 192 -7.02 -14.64 -11.39
C LEU A 192 -5.79 -15.55 -11.34
N SER A 193 -4.74 -15.19 -10.60
CA SER A 193 -3.53 -16.00 -10.49
C SER A 193 -3.73 -17.29 -9.66
N GLU A 194 -4.71 -17.30 -8.79
CA GLU A 194 -5.07 -18.48 -7.97
C GLU A 194 -6.01 -19.45 -8.72
N GLY A 195 -6.63 -18.98 -9.81
CA GLY A 195 -7.58 -19.78 -10.62
C GLY A 195 -9.03 -19.61 -10.16
N GLY A 196 -9.94 -20.33 -10.84
CA GLY A 196 -11.38 -20.20 -10.65
C GLY A 196 -12.01 -19.14 -11.55
N GLU A 197 -13.32 -18.98 -11.43
CA GLU A 197 -14.09 -17.96 -12.16
C GLU A 197 -13.99 -16.62 -11.44
N VAL A 198 -13.44 -15.60 -12.10
CA VAL A 198 -13.27 -14.27 -11.50
C VAL A 198 -14.17 -13.26 -12.22
N ALA A 199 -15.01 -12.58 -11.45
CA ALA A 199 -15.84 -11.47 -11.89
C ALA A 199 -15.52 -10.19 -11.11
N VAL A 200 -15.80 -9.04 -11.72
CA VAL A 200 -15.61 -7.73 -11.11
C VAL A 200 -16.87 -6.90 -11.28
N SER A 201 -17.39 -6.39 -10.16
CA SER A 201 -18.46 -5.40 -10.13
C SER A 201 -17.92 -4.03 -9.80
N ARG A 202 -18.50 -2.96 -10.38
CA ARG A 202 -18.11 -1.57 -10.09
C ARG A 202 -19.32 -0.69 -9.87
N ALA A 203 -19.20 0.26 -8.95
CA ALA A 203 -20.13 1.34 -8.73
C ALA A 203 -19.38 2.67 -8.76
N MET A 204 -19.75 3.55 -9.68
CA MET A 204 -19.12 4.86 -9.81
C MET A 204 -19.62 5.79 -8.71
N LEU A 205 -18.72 6.55 -8.08
CA LEU A 205 -19.07 7.53 -7.05
C LEU A 205 -19.93 8.68 -7.61
N THR A 206 -19.88 8.93 -8.92
CA THR A 206 -20.78 9.88 -9.61
C THR A 206 -22.26 9.53 -9.46
N GLY A 207 -22.59 8.27 -9.20
CA GLY A 207 -23.96 7.82 -8.87
C GLY A 207 -24.33 7.94 -7.40
N ASN A 208 -23.44 8.36 -6.53
CA ASN A 208 -23.66 8.46 -5.09
C ASN A 208 -24.01 9.89 -4.67
N ALA A 209 -25.20 10.08 -4.08
CA ALA A 209 -25.71 11.41 -3.71
C ALA A 209 -24.83 12.10 -2.63
N ILE A 210 -24.22 11.34 -1.70
CA ILE A 210 -23.34 11.89 -0.66
C ILE A 210 -22.03 12.39 -1.28
N ALA A 211 -21.43 11.61 -2.20
CA ALA A 211 -20.23 12.03 -2.90
C ALA A 211 -20.49 13.27 -3.76
N GLN A 212 -21.63 13.34 -4.42
CA GLN A 212 -22.07 14.54 -5.16
C GLN A 212 -22.23 15.76 -4.26
N ALA A 213 -22.89 15.59 -3.10
CA ALA A 213 -23.06 16.66 -2.15
C ALA A 213 -21.74 17.13 -1.52
N GLY A 214 -20.75 16.23 -1.41
CA GLY A 214 -19.39 16.52 -0.93
C GLY A 214 -18.52 17.30 -1.91
N GLY A 215 -18.99 17.48 -3.16
CA GLY A 215 -18.29 18.24 -4.20
C GLY A 215 -17.20 17.49 -4.95
N ASP A 216 -16.85 16.26 -4.55
CA ASP A 216 -15.96 15.37 -5.30
C ASP A 216 -16.53 13.95 -5.36
N ALA A 217 -17.12 13.62 -6.50
CA ALA A 217 -17.65 12.30 -6.81
C ALA A 217 -16.74 11.50 -7.78
N SER A 218 -15.46 11.86 -7.84
CA SER A 218 -14.46 11.15 -8.66
C SER A 218 -14.17 9.78 -8.09
N GLY A 219 -14.00 8.78 -8.97
CA GLY A 219 -13.62 7.44 -8.58
C GLY A 219 -14.76 6.43 -8.54
N PHE A 220 -14.50 5.30 -7.92
CA PHE A 220 -15.43 4.15 -7.91
C PHE A 220 -15.12 3.19 -6.75
N VAL A 221 -16.12 2.36 -6.43
CA VAL A 221 -15.98 1.16 -5.59
C VAL A 221 -15.97 -0.06 -6.51
N LYS A 222 -15.09 -1.00 -6.24
CA LYS A 222 -14.89 -2.24 -6.97
C LYS A 222 -15.02 -3.42 -6.03
N VAL A 223 -15.73 -4.47 -6.46
CA VAL A 223 -15.81 -5.76 -5.77
C VAL A 223 -15.25 -6.85 -6.67
N VAL A 224 -14.39 -7.67 -6.11
CA VAL A 224 -13.80 -8.85 -6.76
C VAL A 224 -14.50 -10.09 -6.26
N TRP A 225 -15.03 -10.87 -7.18
CA TRP A 225 -15.70 -12.14 -6.94
C TRP A 225 -14.82 -13.27 -7.48
N GLN A 226 -14.74 -14.36 -6.75
CA GLN A 226 -14.07 -15.61 -7.17
C GLN A 226 -14.99 -16.77 -6.83
N ASP A 227 -15.39 -17.56 -7.83
CA ASP A 227 -16.32 -18.66 -7.71
C ASP A 227 -17.63 -18.26 -7.00
N GLY A 228 -18.19 -17.10 -7.37
CA GLY A 228 -19.42 -16.54 -6.83
C GLY A 228 -19.30 -15.93 -5.42
N ARG A 229 -18.11 -15.94 -4.80
CA ARG A 229 -17.87 -15.36 -3.46
C ARG A 229 -17.08 -14.07 -3.53
N MET A 230 -17.40 -13.14 -2.66
CA MET A 230 -16.66 -11.90 -2.52
C MET A 230 -15.30 -12.18 -1.88
N VAL A 231 -14.21 -11.83 -2.58
CA VAL A 231 -12.84 -12.06 -2.12
C VAL A 231 -12.01 -10.79 -2.00
N GLY A 232 -12.50 -9.68 -2.52
CA GLY A 232 -11.84 -8.41 -2.43
C GLY A 232 -12.75 -7.21 -2.69
N ILE A 233 -12.48 -6.12 -2.00
CA ILE A 233 -13.13 -4.82 -2.18
C ILE A 233 -12.04 -3.77 -2.27
N ALA A 234 -12.10 -2.94 -3.31
CA ALA A 234 -11.21 -1.80 -3.47
C ALA A 234 -12.02 -0.55 -3.83
N ALA A 235 -11.53 0.60 -3.46
CA ALA A 235 -12.16 1.86 -3.84
C ALA A 235 -11.10 2.94 -4.07
N LEU A 236 -11.44 3.89 -4.92
CA LEU A 236 -10.68 5.10 -5.20
C LEU A 236 -11.64 6.28 -5.14
N GLY A 237 -11.28 7.34 -4.43
CA GLY A 237 -12.07 8.57 -4.33
C GLY A 237 -11.89 9.28 -2.99
N HIS A 238 -12.63 10.37 -2.80
CA HIS A 238 -12.60 11.10 -1.53
C HIS A 238 -13.33 10.31 -0.43
N GLY A 239 -12.69 10.15 0.75
CA GLY A 239 -13.28 9.52 1.93
C GLY A 239 -13.53 8.01 1.82
N VAL A 240 -12.99 7.32 0.80
CA VAL A 240 -13.22 5.88 0.62
C VAL A 240 -12.56 5.03 1.70
N SER A 241 -11.59 5.54 2.44
CA SER A 241 -10.98 4.85 3.59
C SER A 241 -12.01 4.55 4.69
N HIS A 242 -13.08 5.33 4.80
CA HIS A 242 -14.19 5.06 5.73
C HIS A 242 -14.95 3.76 5.41
N LEU A 243 -14.82 3.21 4.21
CA LEU A 243 -15.45 1.95 3.81
C LEU A 243 -14.70 0.71 4.32
N VAL A 244 -13.50 0.87 4.87
CA VAL A 244 -12.62 -0.25 5.29
C VAL A 244 -13.32 -1.22 6.23
N THR A 245 -13.95 -0.73 7.30
CA THR A 245 -14.63 -1.59 8.28
C THR A 245 -15.78 -2.36 7.66
N ALA A 246 -16.59 -1.70 6.83
CA ALA A 246 -17.69 -2.35 6.11
C ALA A 246 -17.14 -3.43 5.15
N ALA A 247 -16.07 -3.12 4.42
CA ALA A 247 -15.42 -4.08 3.52
C ALA A 247 -14.86 -5.30 4.26
N GLN A 248 -14.22 -5.10 5.42
CA GLN A 248 -13.75 -6.21 6.26
C GLN A 248 -14.90 -7.11 6.73
N LEU A 249 -15.99 -6.52 7.23
CA LEU A 249 -17.16 -7.29 7.70
C LEU A 249 -17.81 -8.07 6.57
N LEU A 250 -17.92 -7.49 5.37
CA LEU A 250 -18.46 -8.18 4.20
C LEU A 250 -17.60 -9.37 3.78
N LEU A 251 -16.25 -9.23 3.78
CA LEU A 251 -15.35 -10.32 3.45
C LEU A 251 -15.35 -11.42 4.51
N LEU A 252 -15.38 -11.07 5.80
CA LEU A 252 -15.50 -12.04 6.90
C LEU A 252 -16.84 -12.78 6.88
N GLY A 253 -17.91 -12.12 6.46
CA GLY A 253 -19.25 -12.72 6.30
C GLY A 253 -19.37 -13.65 5.10
N GLN A 254 -18.35 -13.76 4.24
CA GLN A 254 -18.30 -14.64 3.07
C GLN A 254 -19.54 -14.54 2.17
N TYR A 255 -20.05 -13.33 1.94
CA TYR A 255 -21.24 -13.12 1.13
C TYR A 255 -21.06 -13.66 -0.30
N SER A 256 -22.13 -14.27 -0.83
CA SER A 256 -22.24 -14.70 -2.23
C SER A 256 -22.89 -13.60 -3.08
N GLY A 257 -22.74 -13.73 -4.39
CA GLY A 257 -23.35 -12.82 -5.37
C GLY A 257 -24.83 -13.11 -5.69
N ASP A 258 -25.45 -14.08 -4.99
CA ASP A 258 -26.82 -14.52 -5.19
C ASP A 258 -27.82 -13.64 -4.42
#